data_8c886fcd357678126aa2eab103102d92
#
_entry.id   8c886fcd357678126aa2eab103102d92
#
_cell.length_a   1.000
_cell.length_b   1.000
_cell.length_c   1.000
_cell.angle_alpha   90.00
_cell.angle_beta   90.00
_cell.angle_gamma   90.00
#
_symmetry.space_group_name_H-M   'P 1'
#
loop_
_entity.id
_entity.type
_entity.pdbx_description
1 polymer ?
#
loop_
_entity_poly.entity_id
_entity_poly.type
_entity_poly.pdbx_seq_one_letter_code
_entity_poly.pdbx_strand_id
1 'polypeptide(L)'
;GTELARDLHRNHTRDIRLVSRQPRRVNETDELVAADLMDAAQTDAAVAGSDIAYLTVGLPADSQMWAQRFPVMMRNAIHACAHHGTKLVFFDNTYMYPMTSEPQTEDTPFRPVGSKGRTRAQTATMLLDAMTAGTVDAVICRAPEFYGPSQTQSFTNALVFDRIAQHKRAFVPIRDDTLRSLIWTPDASRAMALIGNTESAYGQTWHLPIDSNRRTYAQLLELTSQASRHQNKYTVLGTPVFALGRLFSKNVRELWELLPRYGVDTVFVSDKFTRAFPDFAVTTYDAGVAQLVT
;
A
#
# COMPACT_ATOMS: atom_id res chain seq x y z
N GLY A 1 -7.94 -0.35 4.67
CA GLY A 1 -9.14 0.41 5.12
C GLY A 1 -9.37 0.37 6.62
N THR A 2 -9.25 -0.80 7.29
CA THR A 2 -9.59 -0.94 8.73
C THR A 2 -8.77 -0.02 9.63
N GLU A 3 -7.45 0.00 9.50
CA GLU A 3 -6.59 0.87 10.31
C GLU A 3 -6.83 2.35 10.03
N LEU A 4 -7.11 2.69 8.77
CA LEU A 4 -7.49 4.06 8.40
C LEU A 4 -8.81 4.47 9.06
N ALA A 5 -9.85 3.61 9.02
CA ALA A 5 -11.13 3.91 9.67
C ALA A 5 -10.98 4.09 11.19
N ARG A 6 -10.14 3.28 11.84
CA ARG A 6 -9.83 3.44 13.27
C ARG A 6 -9.13 4.76 13.56
N ASP A 7 -8.17 5.15 12.74
CA ASP A 7 -7.44 6.40 12.94
C ASP A 7 -8.31 7.62 12.69
N LEU A 8 -9.08 7.63 11.60
CA LEU A 8 -10.05 8.68 11.31
C LEU A 8 -11.04 8.86 12.48
N HIS A 9 -11.60 7.77 12.99
CA HIS A 9 -12.55 7.81 14.11
C HIS A 9 -11.93 8.35 15.39
N ARG A 10 -10.67 8.04 15.65
CA ARG A 10 -9.97 8.47 16.86
C ARG A 10 -9.55 9.93 16.80
N ASN A 11 -9.10 10.40 15.65
CA ASN A 11 -8.31 11.64 15.55
C ASN A 11 -8.97 12.72 14.69
N HIS A 12 -9.96 12.39 13.83
CA HIS A 12 -10.47 13.32 12.82
C HIS A 12 -11.99 13.45 12.83
N THR A 13 -12.75 12.37 12.63
CA THR A 13 -14.22 12.40 12.54
C THR A 13 -14.85 11.10 13.00
N ARG A 14 -16.09 11.19 13.51
CA ARG A 14 -16.91 10.02 13.83
C ARG A 14 -17.90 9.67 12.72
N ASP A 15 -18.05 10.53 11.72
CA ASP A 15 -18.93 10.33 10.58
C ASP A 15 -18.18 9.60 9.47
N ILE A 16 -18.14 8.27 9.58
CA ILE A 16 -17.41 7.41 8.67
C ILE A 16 -18.36 6.46 7.96
N ARG A 17 -18.34 6.49 6.63
CA ARG A 17 -19.04 5.55 5.77
C ARG A 17 -18.07 4.51 5.24
N LEU A 18 -18.29 3.24 5.59
CA LEU A 18 -17.50 2.11 5.10
C LEU A 18 -18.17 1.49 3.89
N VAL A 19 -17.52 1.64 2.72
CA VAL A 19 -18.05 1.20 1.43
C VAL A 19 -17.31 -0.03 0.93
N SER A 20 -18.01 -1.10 0.66
CA SER A 20 -17.52 -2.30 -0.04
C SER A 20 -18.70 -3.16 -0.48
N ARG A 21 -18.46 -4.21 -1.26
CA ARG A 21 -19.52 -5.18 -1.63
C ARG A 21 -20.10 -5.92 -0.42
N GLN A 22 -19.32 -6.05 0.64
CA GLN A 22 -19.73 -6.63 1.92
C GLN A 22 -19.07 -5.82 3.05
N PRO A 23 -19.61 -4.64 3.38
CA PRO A 23 -19.01 -3.76 4.37
C PRO A 23 -19.09 -4.40 5.76
N ARG A 24 -18.04 -4.19 6.54
CA ARG A 24 -17.96 -4.65 7.93
C ARG A 24 -17.68 -3.46 8.83
N ARG A 25 -18.39 -3.40 9.93
CA ARG A 25 -18.22 -2.37 10.95
C ARG A 25 -16.82 -2.45 11.58
N VAL A 26 -16.19 -1.30 11.71
CA VAL A 26 -14.88 -1.13 12.36
C VAL A 26 -15.05 -0.36 13.68
N ASN A 27 -15.81 0.72 13.64
CA ASN A 27 -16.19 1.53 14.81
C ASN A 27 -17.72 1.48 15.00
N GLU A 28 -18.21 1.73 16.22
CA GLU A 28 -19.65 1.64 16.53
C GLU A 28 -20.50 2.60 15.68
N THR A 29 -19.99 3.79 15.40
CA THR A 29 -20.68 4.83 14.65
C THR A 29 -20.62 4.69 13.14
N ASP A 30 -19.86 3.72 12.60
CA ASP A 30 -19.67 3.59 11.15
C ASP A 30 -21.00 3.33 10.42
N GLU A 31 -21.26 4.09 9.37
CA GLU A 31 -22.28 3.79 8.37
C GLU A 31 -21.77 2.70 7.42
N LEU A 32 -22.60 1.71 7.11
CA LEU A 32 -22.24 0.62 6.20
C LEU A 32 -23.01 0.73 4.89
N VAL A 33 -22.30 0.89 3.77
CA VAL A 33 -22.88 0.99 2.43
C VAL A 33 -22.34 -0.12 1.54
N ALA A 34 -23.23 -1.00 1.11
CA ALA A 34 -22.88 -2.04 0.13
C ALA A 34 -22.87 -1.44 -1.28
N ALA A 35 -21.70 -1.42 -1.92
CA ALA A 35 -21.54 -0.94 -3.28
C ALA A 35 -20.40 -1.66 -4.01
N ASP A 36 -20.56 -1.85 -5.32
CA ASP A 36 -19.49 -2.32 -6.21
C ASP A 36 -18.91 -1.11 -6.96
N LEU A 37 -17.63 -0.82 -6.74
CA LEU A 37 -16.93 0.27 -7.44
C LEU A 37 -16.82 0.07 -8.96
N MET A 38 -17.15 -1.12 -9.47
CA MET A 38 -17.32 -1.37 -10.90
C MET A 38 -18.61 -0.78 -11.47
N ASP A 39 -19.59 -0.49 -10.64
CA ASP A 39 -20.86 0.14 -10.98
C ASP A 39 -20.78 1.64 -10.69
N ALA A 40 -20.95 2.46 -11.74
CA ALA A 40 -20.83 3.91 -11.63
C ALA A 40 -21.94 4.52 -10.75
N ALA A 41 -23.19 4.02 -10.87
CA ALA A 41 -24.30 4.55 -10.08
C ALA A 41 -24.19 4.20 -8.59
N GLN A 42 -23.74 2.98 -8.28
CA GLN A 42 -23.47 2.59 -6.89
C GLN A 42 -22.29 3.36 -6.29
N THR A 43 -21.24 3.63 -7.10
CA THR A 43 -20.09 4.43 -6.65
C THR A 43 -20.53 5.88 -6.38
N ASP A 44 -21.31 6.47 -7.28
CA ASP A 44 -21.85 7.82 -7.13
C ASP A 44 -22.69 7.95 -5.86
N ALA A 45 -23.66 7.06 -5.67
CA ALA A 45 -24.50 7.03 -4.48
C ALA A 45 -23.70 6.82 -3.18
N ALA A 46 -22.62 6.03 -3.22
CA ALA A 46 -21.79 5.78 -2.06
C ALA A 46 -20.92 6.99 -1.66
N VAL A 47 -20.56 7.85 -2.60
CA VAL A 47 -19.77 9.09 -2.38
C VAL A 47 -20.66 10.26 -1.95
N ALA A 48 -21.92 10.30 -2.38
CA ALA A 48 -22.85 11.40 -2.13
C ALA A 48 -22.89 11.85 -0.65
N GLY A 49 -22.74 13.15 -0.42
CA GLY A 49 -22.77 13.75 0.91
C GLY A 49 -21.52 13.52 1.77
N SER A 50 -20.42 13.03 1.18
CA SER A 50 -19.15 12.89 1.89
C SER A 50 -18.20 14.04 1.52
N ASP A 51 -17.46 14.57 2.50
CA ASP A 51 -16.44 15.61 2.28
C ASP A 51 -15.18 15.00 1.65
N ILE A 52 -14.79 13.80 2.09
CA ILE A 52 -13.57 13.13 1.67
C ILE A 52 -13.85 11.65 1.38
N ALA A 53 -13.42 11.16 0.22
CA ALA A 53 -13.45 9.75 -0.15
C ALA A 53 -12.02 9.16 -0.16
N TYR A 54 -11.80 8.11 0.62
CA TYR A 54 -10.52 7.39 0.68
C TYR A 54 -10.59 6.12 -0.16
N LEU A 55 -9.96 6.12 -1.33
CA LEU A 55 -9.90 4.96 -2.22
C LEU A 55 -8.74 4.04 -1.83
N THR A 56 -9.03 3.03 -1.00
CA THR A 56 -8.06 2.07 -0.45
C THR A 56 -8.27 0.66 -0.98
N VAL A 57 -8.94 0.51 -2.11
CA VAL A 57 -9.30 -0.80 -2.65
C VAL A 57 -8.06 -1.61 -3.02
N GLY A 58 -8.00 -2.84 -2.51
CA GLY A 58 -7.04 -3.87 -2.91
C GLY A 58 -7.75 -5.01 -3.65
N LEU A 59 -7.10 -5.56 -4.65
CA LEU A 59 -7.57 -6.74 -5.37
C LEU A 59 -6.59 -7.90 -5.15
N PRO A 60 -7.05 -9.15 -5.20
CA PRO A 60 -6.15 -10.30 -5.21
C PRO A 60 -5.07 -10.16 -6.28
N ALA A 61 -3.91 -10.77 -6.06
CA ALA A 61 -2.80 -10.73 -7.01
C ALA A 61 -3.15 -11.49 -8.31
N ASP A 62 -3.85 -10.84 -9.21
CA ASP A 62 -4.30 -11.33 -10.51
C ASP A 62 -4.16 -10.22 -11.54
N SER A 63 -3.19 -10.35 -12.44
CA SER A 63 -2.82 -9.32 -13.42
C SER A 63 -3.96 -8.98 -14.39
N GLN A 64 -4.75 -9.97 -14.80
CA GLN A 64 -5.89 -9.77 -15.69
C GLN A 64 -7.02 -9.02 -14.97
N MET A 65 -7.34 -9.42 -13.74
CA MET A 65 -8.33 -8.74 -12.90
C MET A 65 -7.92 -7.29 -12.64
N TRP A 66 -6.64 -7.03 -12.38
CA TRP A 66 -6.14 -5.66 -12.17
C TRP A 66 -6.35 -4.79 -13.39
N ALA A 67 -5.93 -5.27 -14.57
CA ALA A 67 -6.07 -4.54 -15.83
C ALA A 67 -7.53 -4.21 -16.18
N GLN A 68 -8.44 -5.10 -15.84
CA GLN A 68 -9.87 -4.91 -16.12
C GLN A 68 -10.56 -4.00 -15.09
N ARG A 69 -10.16 -4.04 -13.83
CA ARG A 69 -10.95 -3.43 -12.74
C ARG A 69 -10.39 -2.10 -12.24
N PHE A 70 -9.08 -1.97 -12.02
CA PHE A 70 -8.53 -0.74 -11.45
C PHE A 70 -8.84 0.52 -12.27
N PRO A 71 -8.70 0.52 -13.62
CA PRO A 71 -9.05 1.70 -14.41
C PRO A 71 -10.54 2.07 -14.34
N VAL A 72 -11.43 1.08 -14.27
CA VAL A 72 -12.88 1.31 -14.15
C VAL A 72 -13.22 1.90 -12.78
N MET A 73 -12.70 1.30 -11.71
CA MET A 73 -12.90 1.78 -10.33
C MET A 73 -12.37 3.21 -10.16
N MET A 74 -11.19 3.52 -10.72
CA MET A 74 -10.61 4.86 -10.66
C MET A 74 -11.48 5.87 -11.39
N ARG A 75 -11.93 5.55 -12.61
CA ARG A 75 -12.83 6.42 -13.39
C ARG A 75 -14.12 6.70 -12.62
N ASN A 76 -14.74 5.68 -12.06
CA ASN A 76 -15.99 5.83 -11.32
C ASN A 76 -15.77 6.68 -10.05
N ALA A 77 -14.65 6.48 -9.32
CA ALA A 77 -14.31 7.29 -8.15
C ALA A 77 -14.06 8.77 -8.52
N ILE A 78 -13.31 9.04 -9.60
CA ILE A 78 -13.09 10.41 -10.09
C ILE A 78 -14.41 11.08 -10.45
N HIS A 79 -15.27 10.41 -11.22
CA HIS A 79 -16.56 10.98 -11.64
C HIS A 79 -17.48 11.25 -10.45
N ALA A 80 -17.59 10.31 -9.51
CA ALA A 80 -18.42 10.47 -8.34
C ALA A 80 -17.92 11.62 -7.44
N CYS A 81 -16.61 11.69 -7.17
CA CYS A 81 -16.03 12.77 -6.38
C CYS A 81 -16.20 14.14 -7.08
N ALA A 82 -15.98 14.21 -8.38
CA ALA A 82 -16.21 15.43 -9.16
C ALA A 82 -17.68 15.88 -9.13
N HIS A 83 -18.62 14.93 -9.27
CA HIS A 83 -20.06 15.22 -9.26
C HIS A 83 -20.55 15.80 -7.93
N HIS A 84 -20.03 15.28 -6.81
CA HIS A 84 -20.46 15.68 -5.48
C HIS A 84 -19.55 16.74 -4.84
N GLY A 85 -18.48 17.19 -5.48
CA GLY A 85 -17.49 18.09 -4.87
C GLY A 85 -16.70 17.44 -3.71
N THR A 86 -16.64 16.12 -3.69
CA THR A 86 -15.94 15.32 -2.67
C THR A 86 -14.45 15.26 -2.99
N LYS A 87 -13.58 15.49 -2.00
CA LYS A 87 -12.13 15.33 -2.15
C LYS A 87 -11.76 13.86 -2.24
N LEU A 88 -10.78 13.50 -3.08
CA LEU A 88 -10.37 12.11 -3.30
C LEU A 88 -8.94 11.86 -2.78
N VAL A 89 -8.80 10.96 -1.81
CA VAL A 89 -7.52 10.46 -1.31
C VAL A 89 -7.28 9.07 -1.86
N PHE A 90 -6.29 8.91 -2.73
CA PHE A 90 -5.98 7.63 -3.36
C PHE A 90 -4.76 6.95 -2.74
N PHE A 91 -4.94 5.71 -2.29
CA PHE A 91 -3.86 4.87 -1.78
C PHE A 91 -3.20 4.08 -2.90
N ASP A 92 -1.97 4.41 -3.20
CA ASP A 92 -1.20 3.85 -4.32
C ASP A 92 0.04 3.07 -3.85
N ASN A 93 0.64 2.32 -4.75
CA ASN A 93 1.88 1.58 -4.55
C ASN A 93 3.00 2.06 -5.48
N THR A 94 4.13 1.36 -5.52
CA THR A 94 5.32 1.73 -6.31
C THR A 94 5.56 0.86 -7.55
N TYR A 95 4.57 0.07 -8.00
CA TYR A 95 4.80 -0.88 -9.10
C TYR A 95 5.04 -0.21 -10.45
N MET A 96 4.65 1.06 -10.61
CA MET A 96 4.93 1.86 -11.79
C MET A 96 6.37 2.40 -11.85
N TYR A 97 7.09 2.40 -10.76
CA TYR A 97 8.47 2.88 -10.73
C TYR A 97 9.46 1.87 -11.32
N PRO A 98 10.62 2.33 -11.82
CA PRO A 98 11.68 1.44 -12.30
C PRO A 98 12.19 0.53 -11.16
N MET A 99 12.55 -0.71 -11.54
CA MET A 99 13.13 -1.70 -10.60
C MET A 99 14.66 -1.54 -10.55
N THR A 100 15.13 -0.45 -9.94
CA THR A 100 16.56 -0.10 -9.83
C THR A 100 16.88 0.25 -8.38
N SER A 101 18.18 0.36 -8.06
CA SER A 101 18.67 0.81 -6.75
C SER A 101 18.66 2.34 -6.59
N GLU A 102 18.26 3.08 -7.62
CA GLU A 102 18.18 4.53 -7.56
C GLU A 102 17.08 4.98 -6.57
N PRO A 103 17.28 6.09 -5.86
CA PRO A 103 16.28 6.66 -4.98
C PRO A 103 14.98 6.98 -5.74
N GLN A 104 13.86 6.50 -5.21
CA GLN A 104 12.52 6.76 -5.73
C GLN A 104 11.90 7.91 -4.92
N THR A 105 11.60 9.01 -5.60
CA THR A 105 10.88 10.19 -5.09
C THR A 105 9.52 10.30 -5.78
N GLU A 106 8.71 11.28 -5.36
CA GLU A 106 7.42 11.57 -5.98
C GLU A 106 7.56 11.96 -7.47
N ASP A 107 8.72 12.54 -7.85
CA ASP A 107 9.04 12.96 -9.22
C ASP A 107 9.65 11.85 -10.08
N THR A 108 9.85 10.66 -9.52
CA THR A 108 10.43 9.53 -10.27
C THR A 108 9.53 9.14 -11.45
N PRO A 109 10.05 9.18 -12.70
CA PRO A 109 9.25 8.84 -13.88
C PRO A 109 8.75 7.41 -13.85
N PHE A 110 7.51 7.20 -14.28
CA PHE A 110 6.96 5.85 -14.43
C PHE A 110 7.68 5.08 -15.54
N ARG A 111 8.21 3.92 -15.19
CA ARG A 111 8.82 2.94 -16.12
C ARG A 111 8.33 1.53 -15.76
N PRO A 112 7.02 1.28 -15.93
CA PRO A 112 6.40 0.06 -15.46
C PRO A 112 6.90 -1.17 -16.21
N VAL A 113 7.20 -2.22 -15.46
CA VAL A 113 7.50 -3.55 -15.97
C VAL A 113 6.37 -4.50 -15.59
N GLY A 114 5.95 -5.35 -16.54
CA GLY A 114 4.86 -6.30 -16.32
C GLY A 114 3.46 -5.67 -16.35
N SER A 115 2.45 -6.50 -16.23
CA SER A 115 1.04 -6.09 -16.33
C SER A 115 0.59 -5.27 -15.12
N LYS A 116 0.97 -5.68 -13.90
CA LYS A 116 0.61 -4.96 -12.67
C LYS A 116 1.22 -3.55 -12.65
N GLY A 117 2.49 -3.42 -13.04
CA GLY A 117 3.15 -2.12 -13.14
C GLY A 117 2.44 -1.20 -14.13
N ARG A 118 2.12 -1.69 -15.33
CA ARG A 118 1.38 -0.90 -16.34
C ARG A 118 -0.01 -0.50 -15.86
N THR A 119 -0.73 -1.40 -15.23
CA THR A 119 -2.07 -1.09 -14.68
C THR A 119 -1.99 -0.01 -13.59
N ARG A 120 -1.01 -0.08 -12.69
CA ARG A 120 -0.85 0.95 -11.65
C ARG A 120 -0.41 2.29 -12.24
N ALA A 121 0.49 2.29 -13.23
CA ALA A 121 0.84 3.51 -13.97
C ALA A 121 -0.39 4.14 -14.61
N GLN A 122 -1.18 3.36 -15.35
CA GLN A 122 -2.43 3.84 -15.97
C GLN A 122 -3.39 4.42 -14.93
N THR A 123 -3.62 3.71 -13.83
CA THR A 123 -4.55 4.15 -12.78
C THR A 123 -4.09 5.46 -12.13
N ALA A 124 -2.79 5.58 -11.83
CA ALA A 124 -2.22 6.80 -11.26
C ALA A 124 -2.26 7.96 -12.26
N THR A 125 -1.94 7.72 -13.54
CA THR A 125 -1.99 8.74 -14.59
C THR A 125 -3.41 9.29 -14.77
N MET A 126 -4.45 8.44 -14.77
CA MET A 126 -5.85 8.89 -14.85
C MET A 126 -6.18 9.91 -13.74
N LEU A 127 -5.72 9.69 -12.52
CA LEU A 127 -5.97 10.62 -11.42
C LEU A 127 -5.11 11.88 -11.54
N LEU A 128 -3.84 11.76 -11.92
CA LEU A 128 -2.96 12.91 -12.18
C LEU A 128 -3.51 13.84 -13.27
N ASP A 129 -4.03 13.26 -14.35
CA ASP A 129 -4.66 14.01 -15.44
C ASP A 129 -5.91 14.74 -14.95
N ALA A 130 -6.76 14.08 -14.15
CA ALA A 130 -7.96 14.68 -13.58
C ALA A 130 -7.63 15.81 -12.59
N MET A 131 -6.58 15.65 -11.76
CA MET A 131 -6.07 16.70 -10.88
C MET A 131 -5.54 17.89 -11.66
N THR A 132 -4.74 17.64 -12.71
CA THR A 132 -4.18 18.71 -13.57
C THR A 132 -5.26 19.48 -14.32
N ALA A 133 -6.31 18.80 -14.75
CA ALA A 133 -7.48 19.41 -15.39
C ALA A 133 -8.43 20.14 -14.43
N GLY A 134 -8.18 20.07 -13.11
CA GLY A 134 -9.08 20.62 -12.09
C GLY A 134 -10.45 19.91 -12.02
N THR A 135 -10.54 18.68 -12.53
CA THR A 135 -11.79 17.90 -12.55
C THR A 135 -12.18 17.42 -11.15
N VAL A 136 -11.18 17.08 -10.32
CA VAL A 136 -11.38 16.61 -8.96
C VAL A 136 -10.27 17.14 -8.07
N ASP A 137 -10.62 17.54 -6.86
CA ASP A 137 -9.65 17.87 -5.82
C ASP A 137 -9.16 16.56 -5.20
N ALA A 138 -7.92 16.17 -5.49
CA ALA A 138 -7.42 14.88 -5.09
C ALA A 138 -5.95 14.90 -4.63
N VAL A 139 -5.57 13.83 -3.93
CA VAL A 139 -4.20 13.58 -3.49
C VAL A 139 -3.84 12.10 -3.64
N ILE A 140 -2.61 11.82 -4.07
CA ILE A 140 -2.09 10.46 -4.17
C ILE A 140 -1.17 10.18 -2.98
N CYS A 141 -1.52 9.20 -2.18
CA CYS A 141 -0.72 8.67 -1.06
C CYS A 141 -0.03 7.39 -1.51
N ARG A 142 1.26 7.46 -1.84
CA ARG A 142 2.02 6.32 -2.38
C ARG A 142 2.86 5.66 -1.32
N ALA A 143 2.80 4.34 -1.25
CA ALA A 143 3.50 3.53 -0.27
C ALA A 143 4.39 2.48 -0.94
N PRO A 144 5.56 2.15 -0.37
CA PRO A 144 6.34 1.00 -0.78
C PRO A 144 5.70 -0.31 -0.31
N GLU A 145 6.46 -1.38 -0.24
CA GLU A 145 5.95 -2.67 0.28
C GLU A 145 5.58 -2.55 1.77
N PHE A 146 4.54 -3.26 2.18
CA PHE A 146 4.00 -3.20 3.53
C PHE A 146 4.60 -4.25 4.45
N TYR A 147 4.65 -3.94 5.74
CA TYR A 147 4.71 -4.90 6.82
C TYR A 147 3.82 -4.39 7.97
N GLY A 148 3.32 -5.28 8.81
CA GLY A 148 2.48 -4.83 9.92
C GLY A 148 1.52 -5.90 10.44
N PRO A 149 0.74 -5.54 11.47
CA PRO A 149 -0.21 -6.44 12.10
C PRO A 149 -1.42 -6.70 11.19
N SER A 150 -2.19 -7.73 11.54
CA SER A 150 -3.40 -8.13 10.84
C SER A 150 -3.14 -8.68 9.41
N GLN A 151 -4.18 -8.94 8.67
CA GLN A 151 -4.05 -9.45 7.30
C GLN A 151 -3.65 -8.33 6.36
N THR A 152 -2.40 -8.36 5.92
CA THR A 152 -1.89 -7.49 4.86
C THR A 152 -1.84 -8.28 3.55
N GLN A 153 -1.89 -7.57 2.40
CA GLN A 153 -1.63 -8.19 1.09
C GLN A 153 -0.13 -8.12 0.74
N SER A 154 0.75 -8.15 1.74
CA SER A 154 2.19 -8.08 1.61
C SER A 154 2.81 -9.46 1.40
N PHE A 155 3.68 -9.58 0.41
CA PHE A 155 4.50 -10.78 0.24
C PHE A 155 5.51 -10.93 1.38
N THR A 156 6.08 -9.83 1.85
CA THR A 156 7.00 -9.82 3.00
C THR A 156 6.32 -10.33 4.26
N ASN A 157 5.09 -9.91 4.57
CA ASN A 157 4.35 -10.50 5.68
C ASN A 157 4.15 -12.00 5.47
N ALA A 158 3.56 -12.39 4.34
CA ALA A 158 3.19 -13.78 4.09
C ALA A 158 4.38 -14.75 4.07
N LEU A 159 5.52 -14.31 3.54
CA LEU A 159 6.71 -15.16 3.40
C LEU A 159 7.65 -15.10 4.62
N VAL A 160 7.65 -13.98 5.35
CA VAL A 160 8.58 -13.76 6.46
C VAL A 160 7.84 -13.69 7.79
N PHE A 161 7.17 -12.60 8.09
CA PHE A 161 6.67 -12.30 9.45
C PHE A 161 5.55 -13.24 9.89
N ASP A 162 4.55 -13.53 9.05
CA ASP A 162 3.45 -14.45 9.40
C ASP A 162 3.97 -15.88 9.63
N ARG A 163 5.02 -16.26 8.94
CA ARG A 163 5.64 -17.58 9.13
C ARG A 163 6.40 -17.65 10.45
N ILE A 164 7.15 -16.60 10.79
CA ILE A 164 7.86 -16.51 12.07
C ILE A 164 6.88 -16.52 13.24
N ALA A 165 5.81 -15.72 13.16
CA ALA A 165 4.75 -15.71 14.17
C ALA A 165 4.08 -17.09 14.36
N GLN A 166 4.12 -17.95 13.34
CA GLN A 166 3.66 -19.34 13.39
C GLN A 166 4.77 -20.35 13.74
N HIS A 167 5.94 -19.89 14.20
CA HIS A 167 7.12 -20.72 14.46
C HIS A 167 7.60 -21.56 13.26
N LYS A 168 7.36 -21.06 12.05
CA LYS A 168 7.76 -21.71 10.79
C LYS A 168 9.00 -21.04 10.20
N ARG A 169 9.74 -21.80 9.41
CA ARG A 169 10.87 -21.27 8.64
C ARG A 169 10.38 -20.19 7.68
N ALA A 170 11.00 -19.00 7.72
CA ALA A 170 10.71 -17.91 6.78
C ALA A 170 11.30 -18.20 5.38
N PHE A 171 10.72 -17.57 4.37
CA PHE A 171 11.23 -17.60 2.99
C PHE A 171 11.55 -16.18 2.53
N VAL A 172 12.77 -15.99 2.03
CA VAL A 172 13.22 -14.71 1.48
C VAL A 172 13.30 -14.82 -0.04
N PRO A 173 12.62 -13.95 -0.78
CA PRO A 173 12.68 -14.01 -2.24
C PRO A 173 14.00 -13.42 -2.75
N ILE A 174 14.65 -14.13 -3.67
CA ILE A 174 15.81 -13.78 -4.50
C ILE A 174 17.09 -13.54 -3.69
N ARG A 175 17.15 -12.53 -2.79
CA ARG A 175 18.33 -12.14 -2.00
C ARG A 175 17.91 -11.63 -0.63
N ASP A 176 18.77 -11.85 0.35
CA ASP A 176 18.57 -11.40 1.74
C ASP A 176 19.45 -10.19 2.12
N ASP A 177 20.37 -9.79 1.23
CA ASP A 177 21.37 -8.74 1.43
C ASP A 177 21.04 -7.42 0.71
N THR A 178 19.88 -7.31 0.05
CA THR A 178 19.41 -6.06 -0.56
C THR A 178 18.59 -5.24 0.43
N LEU A 179 18.78 -3.91 0.42
CA LEU A 179 18.02 -2.97 1.25
C LEU A 179 16.55 -2.97 0.85
N ARG A 180 15.68 -2.98 1.85
CA ARG A 180 14.22 -2.92 1.68
C ARG A 180 13.65 -1.64 2.27
N SER A 181 12.79 -1.00 1.50
CA SER A 181 11.93 0.05 2.02
C SER A 181 10.57 -0.56 2.30
N LEU A 182 10.25 -0.73 3.58
CA LEU A 182 8.97 -1.25 4.03
C LEU A 182 8.24 -0.18 4.83
N ILE A 183 6.92 -0.09 4.67
CA ILE A 183 6.09 0.81 5.48
C ILE A 183 5.29 0.02 6.51
N TRP A 184 5.26 0.51 7.74
CA TRP A 184 4.38 0.00 8.79
C TRP A 184 2.94 0.34 8.46
N THR A 185 2.08 -0.67 8.34
CA THR A 185 0.68 -0.51 7.85
C THR A 185 -0.14 0.49 8.68
N PRO A 186 -0.05 0.53 10.03
CA PRO A 186 -0.71 1.58 10.81
C PRO A 186 -0.19 2.98 10.50
N ASP A 187 1.11 3.16 10.28
CA ASP A 187 1.68 4.48 9.94
C ASP A 187 1.22 4.94 8.56
N ALA A 188 1.13 4.04 7.58
CA ALA A 188 0.54 4.36 6.28
C ALA A 188 -0.88 4.89 6.42
N SER A 189 -1.69 4.28 7.30
CA SER A 189 -3.06 4.68 7.55
C SER A 189 -3.15 6.04 8.26
N ARG A 190 -2.33 6.27 9.31
CA ARG A 190 -2.26 7.56 10.02
C ARG A 190 -1.79 8.69 9.10
N ALA A 191 -0.77 8.43 8.28
CA ALA A 191 -0.27 9.42 7.34
C ALA A 191 -1.31 9.77 6.28
N MET A 192 -2.06 8.78 5.77
CA MET A 192 -3.18 9.03 4.86
C MET A 192 -4.29 9.86 5.50
N ALA A 193 -4.66 9.56 6.74
CA ALA A 193 -5.67 10.33 7.47
C ALA A 193 -5.21 11.78 7.66
N LEU A 194 -3.96 11.99 8.06
CA LEU A 194 -3.35 13.32 8.21
C LEU A 194 -3.34 14.10 6.89
N ILE A 195 -2.85 13.49 5.80
CA ILE A 195 -2.82 14.11 4.46
C ILE A 195 -4.22 14.48 4.00
N GLY A 196 -5.19 13.55 4.10
CA GLY A 196 -6.56 13.77 3.67
C GLY A 196 -7.28 14.89 4.42
N ASN A 197 -6.88 15.17 5.66
CA ASN A 197 -7.42 16.26 6.48
C ASN A 197 -6.54 17.54 6.44
N THR A 198 -5.57 17.61 5.52
CA THR A 198 -4.69 18.78 5.35
C THR A 198 -4.96 19.41 3.99
N GLU A 199 -5.57 20.60 3.98
CA GLU A 199 -5.98 21.32 2.75
C GLU A 199 -4.83 21.53 1.77
N SER A 200 -3.68 21.97 2.26
CA SER A 200 -2.49 22.24 1.45
C SER A 200 -1.80 20.99 0.89
N ALA A 201 -2.25 19.80 1.25
CA ALA A 201 -1.70 18.55 0.76
C ALA A 201 -2.30 18.09 -0.58
N TYR A 202 -3.44 18.68 -1.00
CA TYR A 202 -4.11 18.32 -2.24
C TYR A 202 -3.39 18.82 -3.50
N GLY A 203 -3.77 18.29 -4.65
CA GLY A 203 -3.13 18.64 -5.92
C GLY A 203 -1.77 17.98 -6.17
N GLN A 204 -1.33 17.02 -5.36
CA GLN A 204 0.03 16.46 -5.44
C GLN A 204 0.10 14.97 -5.04
N THR A 205 1.27 14.38 -5.27
CA THR A 205 1.61 13.04 -4.78
C THR A 205 2.48 13.17 -3.52
N TRP A 206 2.22 12.30 -2.56
CA TRP A 206 3.01 12.14 -1.34
C TRP A 206 3.52 10.71 -1.23
N HIS A 207 4.81 10.56 -1.03
CA HIS A 207 5.36 9.32 -0.51
C HIS A 207 5.08 9.23 0.99
N LEU A 208 4.39 8.18 1.40
CA LEU A 208 4.07 7.97 2.82
C LEU A 208 5.34 7.64 3.63
N PRO A 209 5.41 8.07 4.90
CA PRO A 209 6.63 8.01 5.69
C PRO A 209 7.03 6.58 6.05
N ILE A 210 8.32 6.32 5.95
CA ILE A 210 8.96 5.07 6.36
C ILE A 210 10.12 5.36 7.31
N ASP A 211 10.53 4.36 8.09
CA ASP A 211 11.81 4.41 8.79
C ASP A 211 12.94 4.52 7.75
N SER A 212 13.69 5.61 7.81
CA SER A 212 14.81 5.87 6.89
C SER A 212 16.00 4.91 7.09
N ASN A 213 16.06 4.23 8.23
CA ASN A 213 17.09 3.25 8.58
C ASN A 213 16.77 1.89 7.93
N ARG A 214 16.79 1.87 6.60
CA ARG A 214 16.44 0.68 5.80
C ARG A 214 17.22 -0.54 6.22
N ARG A 215 16.57 -1.70 6.18
CA ARG A 215 17.14 -2.99 6.55
C ARG A 215 17.13 -3.94 5.36
N THR A 216 18.12 -4.83 5.32
CA THR A 216 18.07 -6.03 4.48
C THR A 216 17.16 -7.08 5.11
N TYR A 217 16.76 -8.10 4.34
CA TYR A 217 16.00 -9.22 4.94
C TYR A 217 16.80 -9.95 6.02
N ALA A 218 18.12 -10.11 5.84
CA ALA A 218 18.97 -10.70 6.86
C ALA A 218 18.90 -9.90 8.18
N GLN A 219 18.98 -8.57 8.11
CA GLN A 219 18.86 -7.70 9.28
C GLN A 219 17.45 -7.73 9.91
N LEU A 220 16.38 -7.74 9.08
CA LEU A 220 15.01 -7.87 9.59
C LEU A 220 14.79 -9.20 10.32
N LEU A 221 15.36 -10.29 9.82
CA LEU A 221 15.28 -11.61 10.45
C LEU A 221 16.10 -11.68 11.74
N GLU A 222 17.22 -10.98 11.79
CA GLU A 222 17.98 -10.81 13.02
C GLU A 222 17.14 -10.06 14.10
N LEU A 223 16.48 -8.96 13.71
CA LEU A 223 15.55 -8.25 14.60
C LEU A 223 14.42 -9.17 15.11
N THR A 224 13.85 -10.02 14.23
CA THR A 224 12.83 -10.98 14.69
C THR A 224 13.40 -11.98 15.70
N SER A 225 14.64 -12.41 15.52
CA SER A 225 15.28 -13.37 16.43
C SER A 225 15.57 -12.73 17.79
N GLN A 226 16.01 -11.48 17.80
CA GLN A 226 16.25 -10.71 19.02
C GLN A 226 14.93 -10.47 19.79
N ALA A 227 13.88 -10.03 19.11
CA ALA A 227 12.58 -9.74 19.71
C ALA A 227 11.90 -10.99 20.29
N SER A 228 11.91 -12.11 19.57
CA SER A 228 11.31 -13.38 20.01
C SER A 228 12.21 -14.18 20.99
N ARG A 229 13.45 -13.73 21.22
CA ARG A 229 14.47 -14.48 21.98
C ARG A 229 14.68 -15.90 21.47
N HIS A 230 14.47 -16.12 20.18
CA HIS A 230 14.61 -17.41 19.51
C HIS A 230 15.25 -17.23 18.15
N GLN A 231 16.21 -18.08 17.79
CA GLN A 231 16.84 -18.02 16.48
C GLN A 231 15.85 -18.44 15.38
N ASN A 232 15.33 -17.48 14.62
CA ASN A 232 14.42 -17.72 13.52
C ASN A 232 15.18 -18.22 12.30
N LYS A 233 14.76 -19.36 11.76
CA LYS A 233 15.39 -19.96 10.56
C LYS A 233 14.71 -19.45 9.29
N TYR A 234 15.50 -19.22 8.26
CA TYR A 234 14.98 -18.85 6.94
C TYR A 234 15.69 -19.58 5.80
N THR A 235 15.16 -19.45 4.60
CA THR A 235 15.76 -19.95 3.35
C THR A 235 15.56 -18.90 2.27
N VAL A 236 16.63 -18.56 1.58
CA VAL A 236 16.57 -17.71 0.39
C VAL A 236 16.10 -18.56 -0.80
N LEU A 237 15.01 -18.15 -1.42
CA LEU A 237 14.45 -18.79 -2.61
C LEU A 237 14.95 -18.07 -3.86
N GLY A 238 15.92 -18.67 -4.53
CA GLY A 238 16.49 -18.12 -5.77
C GLY A 238 15.54 -18.21 -6.98
N THR A 239 15.89 -17.49 -8.04
CA THR A 239 15.12 -17.46 -9.31
C THR A 239 14.73 -18.85 -9.85
N PRO A 240 15.58 -19.91 -9.80
CA PRO A 240 15.19 -21.23 -10.30
C PRO A 240 13.98 -21.84 -9.58
N VAL A 241 13.86 -21.61 -8.27
CA VAL A 241 12.70 -22.09 -7.47
C VAL A 241 11.40 -21.46 -7.96
N PHE A 242 11.41 -20.14 -8.17
CA PHE A 242 10.27 -19.41 -8.70
C PHE A 242 9.98 -19.77 -10.16
N ALA A 243 11.02 -19.99 -10.99
CA ALA A 243 10.87 -20.42 -12.38
C ALA A 243 10.17 -21.78 -12.48
N LEU A 244 10.49 -22.72 -11.59
CA LEU A 244 9.79 -23.99 -11.52
C LEU A 244 8.39 -23.82 -10.92
N GLY A 245 8.27 -23.10 -9.81
CA GLY A 245 7.01 -22.94 -9.07
C GLY A 245 5.90 -22.27 -9.90
N ARG A 246 6.24 -21.35 -10.83
CA ARG A 246 5.25 -20.69 -11.70
C ARG A 246 4.52 -21.66 -12.66
N LEU A 247 5.08 -22.83 -12.91
CA LEU A 247 4.43 -23.85 -13.75
C LEU A 247 3.23 -24.49 -13.03
N PHE A 248 3.28 -24.56 -11.71
CA PHE A 248 2.32 -25.28 -10.89
C PHE A 248 1.44 -24.38 -10.02
N SER A 249 1.83 -23.10 -9.80
CA SER A 249 1.13 -22.19 -8.90
C SER A 249 0.79 -20.87 -9.57
N LYS A 250 -0.51 -20.52 -9.59
CA LYS A 250 -1.01 -19.22 -10.05
C LYS A 250 -0.37 -18.08 -9.23
N ASN A 251 -0.27 -18.21 -7.92
CA ASN A 251 0.30 -17.19 -7.06
C ASN A 251 1.77 -16.90 -7.40
N VAL A 252 2.55 -17.95 -7.70
CA VAL A 252 3.95 -17.78 -8.11
C VAL A 252 4.04 -17.15 -9.50
N ARG A 253 3.13 -17.47 -10.44
CA ARG A 253 3.05 -16.78 -11.74
C ARG A 253 2.77 -15.29 -11.58
N GLU A 254 1.84 -14.96 -10.70
CA GLU A 254 1.50 -13.56 -10.43
C GLU A 254 2.61 -12.78 -9.71
N LEU A 255 3.41 -13.46 -8.90
CA LEU A 255 4.57 -12.87 -8.25
C LEU A 255 5.76 -12.68 -9.21
N TRP A 256 5.86 -13.50 -10.25
CA TRP A 256 7.03 -13.58 -11.14
C TRP A 256 7.45 -12.22 -11.71
N GLU A 257 6.51 -11.40 -12.16
CA GLU A 257 6.82 -10.08 -12.73
C GLU A 257 7.37 -9.08 -11.70
N LEU A 258 7.16 -9.34 -10.39
CA LEU A 258 7.64 -8.49 -9.31
C LEU A 258 8.98 -8.96 -8.72
N LEU A 259 9.41 -10.19 -9.01
CA LEU A 259 10.64 -10.78 -8.44
C LEU A 259 11.92 -9.95 -8.67
N PRO A 260 12.12 -9.28 -9.84
CA PRO A 260 13.32 -8.48 -10.03
C PRO A 260 13.52 -7.38 -8.97
N ARG A 261 12.46 -6.88 -8.34
CA ARG A 261 12.53 -5.90 -7.24
C ARG A 261 13.28 -6.40 -6.01
N TYR A 262 13.27 -7.73 -5.79
CA TYR A 262 13.93 -8.37 -4.65
C TYR A 262 15.41 -8.65 -4.91
N GLY A 263 15.87 -8.45 -6.13
CA GLY A 263 17.28 -8.61 -6.54
C GLY A 263 18.10 -7.32 -6.45
N VAL A 264 17.46 -6.17 -6.16
CA VAL A 264 18.10 -4.86 -6.07
C VAL A 264 17.65 -4.14 -4.79
N ASP A 265 18.41 -3.14 -4.35
CA ASP A 265 17.99 -2.27 -3.27
C ASP A 265 16.70 -1.53 -3.65
N THR A 266 15.80 -1.39 -2.69
CA THR A 266 14.62 -0.54 -2.86
C THR A 266 14.79 0.69 -1.98
N VAL A 267 15.05 1.83 -2.60
CA VAL A 267 15.33 3.10 -1.91
C VAL A 267 14.16 4.04 -2.14
N PHE A 268 13.10 3.89 -1.35
CA PHE A 268 11.95 4.78 -1.36
C PHE A 268 12.20 5.97 -0.44
N VAL A 269 12.05 7.19 -0.93
CA VAL A 269 12.35 8.43 -0.21
C VAL A 269 11.03 9.12 0.16
N SER A 270 10.86 9.48 1.42
CA SER A 270 9.67 10.20 1.95
C SER A 270 10.03 11.53 2.61
N ASP A 271 11.12 12.16 2.19
CA ASP A 271 11.63 13.40 2.78
C ASP A 271 10.65 14.58 2.63
N LYS A 272 9.86 14.60 1.55
CA LYS A 272 8.81 15.59 1.35
C LYS A 272 7.79 15.53 2.49
N PHE A 273 7.33 14.34 2.83
CA PHE A 273 6.41 14.12 3.94
C PHE A 273 7.04 14.54 5.28
N THR A 274 8.25 14.08 5.56
CA THR A 274 8.94 14.38 6.82
C THR A 274 9.15 15.88 7.03
N ARG A 275 9.44 16.63 5.96
CA ARG A 275 9.55 18.10 6.04
C ARG A 275 8.23 18.81 6.26
N ALA A 276 7.15 18.30 5.65
CA ALA A 276 5.81 18.89 5.76
C ALA A 276 5.13 18.56 7.11
N PHE A 277 5.44 17.40 7.67
CA PHE A 277 4.83 16.88 8.89
C PHE A 277 5.91 16.41 9.89
N PRO A 278 6.72 17.36 10.44
CA PRO A 278 7.89 17.03 11.27
C PRO A 278 7.52 16.31 12.58
N ASP A 279 6.30 16.52 13.09
CA ASP A 279 5.81 15.92 14.33
C ASP A 279 5.25 14.50 14.14
N PHE A 280 5.22 13.99 12.90
CA PHE A 280 4.73 12.64 12.63
C PHE A 280 5.76 11.60 13.07
N ALA A 281 5.45 10.88 14.15
CA ALA A 281 6.29 9.80 14.66
C ALA A 281 6.17 8.55 13.78
N VAL A 282 7.25 8.18 13.10
CA VAL A 282 7.35 6.95 12.30
C VAL A 282 7.74 5.78 13.19
N THR A 283 7.06 4.65 13.05
CA THR A 283 7.42 3.40 13.72
C THR A 283 8.71 2.85 13.13
N THR A 284 9.74 2.66 13.96
CA THR A 284 11.01 2.07 13.54
C THR A 284 10.85 0.59 13.20
N TYR A 285 11.76 0.03 12.38
CA TYR A 285 11.76 -1.41 12.09
C TYR A 285 11.87 -2.24 13.37
N ASP A 286 12.71 -1.81 14.32
CA ASP A 286 12.88 -2.49 15.61
C ASP A 286 11.55 -2.57 16.38
N ALA A 287 10.83 -1.45 16.49
CA ALA A 287 9.55 -1.39 17.20
C ALA A 287 8.43 -2.15 16.44
N GLY A 288 8.36 -2.02 15.12
CA GLY A 288 7.35 -2.71 14.32
C GLY A 288 7.55 -4.22 14.29
N VAL A 289 8.79 -4.69 14.12
CA VAL A 289 9.13 -6.12 14.15
C VAL A 289 8.84 -6.73 15.53
N ALA A 290 9.18 -6.04 16.61
CA ALA A 290 8.87 -6.51 17.96
C ALA A 290 7.37 -6.76 18.15
N GLN A 291 6.49 -5.87 17.62
CA GLN A 291 5.04 -6.05 17.70
C GLN A 291 4.49 -7.24 16.89
N LEU A 292 5.24 -7.76 15.91
CA LEU A 292 4.80 -8.87 15.08
C LEU A 292 5.18 -10.25 15.62
N VAL A 293 6.19 -10.33 16.49
CA VAL A 293 6.79 -11.61 16.92
C VAL A 293 6.70 -11.85 18.42
N THR A 294 6.19 -10.89 19.19
CA THR A 294 5.83 -11.03 20.63
C THR A 294 4.35 -11.30 20.79
#